data_c836d7a01fef4018996466291ae23187
#
_entry.id   c836d7a01fef4018996466291ae23187
#
_cell.length_a   1.000
_cell.length_b   1.000
_cell.length_c   1.000
_cell.angle_alpha   90.00
_cell.angle_beta   90.00
_cell.angle_gamma   90.00
#
_symmetry.space_group_name_H-M   'P 1'
#
loop_
_entity.id
_entity.type
_entity.pdbx_description
1 polymer ?
#
loop_
_entity_poly.entity_id
_entity_poly.type
_entity_poly.pdbx_seq_one_letter_code
_entity_poly.pdbx_strand_id
1 'polypeptide(L)'
;MKNVEIYTGPHCIFCDWAKALLDKKGIKYKEIYIGDDLSKMEEMIKRAKGLRTVPQIFIDNQHIGGNDKLQALERQGTLNSLLGV
;
A
#
# COMPACT_ATOMS: atom_id res chain seq x y z
N MET A 1 9.92 -14.25 -0.58
CA MET A 1 9.19 -13.09 0.00
C MET A 1 8.25 -12.50 -1.01
N LYS A 2 7.13 -12.01 -0.56
CA LYS A 2 6.16 -11.37 -1.43
C LYS A 2 6.65 -9.99 -1.86
N ASN A 3 6.26 -9.57 -3.05
CA ASN A 3 6.57 -8.25 -3.56
C ASN A 3 5.51 -7.27 -3.07
N VAL A 4 5.94 -6.27 -2.29
CA VAL A 4 5.03 -5.29 -1.71
C VAL A 4 5.30 -3.92 -2.32
N GLU A 5 4.24 -3.28 -2.80
CA GLU A 5 4.31 -1.93 -3.37
C GLU A 5 3.28 -1.05 -2.69
N ILE A 6 3.65 0.20 -2.44
CA ILE A 6 2.73 1.17 -1.87
C ILE A 6 2.84 2.49 -2.64
N TYR A 7 1.72 2.97 -3.14
CA TYR A 7 1.64 4.29 -3.74
C TYR A 7 1.33 5.30 -2.65
N THR A 8 2.10 6.39 -2.62
CA THR A 8 1.96 7.44 -1.59
C THR A 8 1.90 8.81 -2.24
N GLY A 9 1.49 9.79 -1.46
CA GLY A 9 1.42 11.18 -1.90
C GLY A 9 1.83 12.14 -0.79
N PRO A 10 1.83 13.45 -1.07
CA PRO A 10 2.21 14.45 -0.07
C PRO A 10 1.14 14.60 1.02
N HIS A 11 1.59 15.00 2.21
CA HIS A 11 0.70 15.31 3.35
C HIS A 11 -0.30 14.19 3.65
N CYS A 12 0.16 12.95 3.61
CA CYS A 12 -0.70 11.78 3.77
C CYS A 12 -0.36 11.03 5.03
N ILE A 13 -1.11 11.30 6.11
CA ILE A 13 -0.87 10.61 7.39
C ILE A 13 -1.20 9.12 7.29
N PHE A 14 -2.20 8.76 6.48
CA PHE A 14 -2.56 7.35 6.28
C PHE A 14 -1.44 6.60 5.53
N CYS A 15 -0.73 7.28 4.65
CA CYS A 15 0.47 6.72 4.03
C CYS A 15 1.54 6.42 5.07
N ASP A 16 1.75 7.35 6.00
CA ASP A 16 2.73 7.19 7.08
C ASP A 16 2.36 6.02 7.99
N TRP A 17 1.08 5.89 8.33
CA TRP A 17 0.61 4.79 9.16
C TRP A 17 0.77 3.43 8.48
N ALA A 18 0.48 3.37 7.18
CA ALA A 18 0.65 2.13 6.42
C ALA A 18 2.12 1.72 6.36
N LYS A 19 3.00 2.68 6.08
CA LYS A 19 4.44 2.42 6.04
C LYS A 19 4.97 2.00 7.41
N ALA A 20 4.50 2.65 8.47
CA ALA A 20 4.92 2.31 9.82
C ALA A 20 4.57 0.87 10.18
N LEU A 21 3.39 0.40 9.79
CA LEU A 21 2.99 -0.98 10.03
C LEU A 21 3.91 -1.96 9.28
N LEU A 22 4.18 -1.69 8.01
CA LEU A 22 5.08 -2.54 7.22
C LEU A 22 6.49 -2.53 7.81
N ASP A 23 6.98 -1.38 8.23
CA ASP A 23 8.30 -1.24 8.86
C ASP A 23 8.36 -2.03 10.16
N LYS A 24 7.33 -1.95 10.99
CA LYS A 24 7.25 -2.69 12.24
C LYS A 24 7.33 -4.19 12.02
N LYS A 25 6.78 -4.67 10.91
CA LYS A 25 6.81 -6.10 10.57
C LYS A 25 8.11 -6.50 9.88
N GLY A 26 9.02 -5.57 9.64
CA GLY A 26 10.28 -5.85 8.95
C GLY A 26 10.10 -6.14 7.47
N ILE A 27 9.02 -5.67 6.88
CA ILE A 27 8.71 -5.91 5.48
C ILE A 27 9.40 -4.85 4.62
N LYS A 28 10.13 -5.29 3.60
CA LYS A 28 10.67 -4.39 2.59
C LYS A 28 9.60 -4.16 1.54
N TYR A 29 9.39 -2.90 1.18
CA TYR A 29 8.39 -2.54 0.20
C TYR A 29 8.96 -1.49 -0.75
N LYS A 30 8.37 -1.40 -1.94
CA LYS A 30 8.69 -0.36 -2.90
C LYS A 30 7.68 0.76 -2.71
N GLU A 31 8.18 1.94 -2.40
CA GLU A 31 7.32 3.12 -2.30
C GLU A 31 7.31 3.84 -3.64
N ILE A 32 6.12 4.10 -4.17
CA ILE A 32 5.93 4.84 -5.40
C ILE A 32 5.25 6.15 -5.04
N TYR A 33 6.05 7.21 -4.93
CA TYR A 33 5.55 8.53 -4.58
C TYR A 33 4.96 9.18 -5.83
N ILE A 34 3.65 9.44 -5.83
CA ILE A 34 2.99 9.97 -7.03
C ILE A 34 3.15 11.48 -7.17
N GLY A 35 3.16 12.24 -6.04
CA GLY A 35 3.33 13.68 -6.07
C GLY A 35 2.50 14.34 -7.17
N ASP A 36 3.17 15.07 -8.05
CA ASP A 36 2.54 15.71 -9.21
C ASP A 36 2.70 14.88 -10.49
N ASP A 37 3.14 13.63 -10.38
CA ASP A 37 3.38 12.77 -11.53
C ASP A 37 2.08 12.13 -11.98
N LEU A 38 1.48 12.69 -13.03
CA LEU A 38 0.21 12.23 -13.56
C LEU A 38 0.29 10.80 -14.09
N SER A 39 1.42 10.41 -14.66
CA SER A 39 1.55 9.05 -15.20
C SER A 39 1.55 8.01 -14.09
N LYS A 40 2.19 8.31 -12.96
CA LYS A 40 2.16 7.41 -11.81
C LYS A 40 0.79 7.37 -11.17
N MET A 41 0.09 8.49 -11.13
CA MET A 41 -1.28 8.52 -10.63
C MET A 41 -2.21 7.69 -11.50
N GLU A 42 -2.10 7.82 -12.82
CA GLU A 42 -2.91 7.04 -13.75
C GLU A 42 -2.63 5.54 -13.60
N GLU A 43 -1.36 5.17 -13.44
CA GLU A 43 -0.97 3.78 -13.19
C GLU A 43 -1.63 3.26 -11.92
N MET A 44 -1.57 4.03 -10.85
CA MET A 44 -2.20 3.65 -9.58
C MET A 44 -3.70 3.45 -9.73
N ILE A 45 -4.39 4.41 -10.37
CA ILE A 45 -5.84 4.35 -10.56
C ILE A 45 -6.22 3.10 -11.32
N LYS A 46 -5.49 2.80 -12.39
CA LYS A 46 -5.74 1.63 -13.21
C LYS A 46 -5.59 0.34 -12.41
N ARG A 47 -4.51 0.24 -11.62
CA ARG A 47 -4.25 -0.93 -10.79
C ARG A 47 -5.21 -1.04 -9.61
N ALA A 48 -5.68 0.10 -9.09
CA ALA A 48 -6.53 0.17 -7.90
C ALA A 48 -8.02 0.18 -8.24
N LYS A 49 -8.39 -0.30 -9.43
CA LYS A 49 -9.79 -0.44 -9.85
C LYS A 49 -10.56 0.87 -9.83
N GLY A 50 -9.89 1.96 -10.17
CA GLY A 50 -10.48 3.28 -10.24
C GLY A 50 -10.34 4.14 -8.99
N LEU A 51 -9.76 3.63 -7.92
CA LEU A 51 -9.55 4.40 -6.71
C LEU A 51 -8.44 5.44 -6.92
N ARG A 52 -8.67 6.65 -6.43
CA ARG A 52 -7.77 7.79 -6.63
C ARG A 52 -7.05 8.22 -5.37
N THR A 53 -7.32 7.57 -4.25
CA THR A 53 -6.77 7.95 -2.96
C THR A 53 -5.44 7.26 -2.69
N VAL A 54 -4.63 7.88 -1.84
CA VAL A 54 -3.40 7.27 -1.31
C VAL A 54 -3.56 7.05 0.18
N PRO A 55 -2.93 6.03 0.75
CA PRO A 55 -2.07 5.05 0.07
C PRO A 55 -2.88 4.00 -0.68
N GLN A 56 -2.25 3.35 -1.67
CA GLN A 56 -2.78 2.14 -2.29
C GLN A 56 -1.70 1.08 -2.20
N ILE A 57 -2.03 -0.06 -1.63
CA ILE A 57 -1.08 -1.13 -1.32
C ILE A 57 -1.34 -2.34 -2.21
N PHE A 58 -0.27 -2.93 -2.72
CA PHE A 58 -0.32 -4.14 -3.55
C PHE A 58 0.66 -5.17 -3.00
N ILE A 59 0.22 -6.41 -2.91
CA ILE A 59 1.05 -7.53 -2.49
C ILE A 59 1.02 -8.55 -3.63
N ASP A 60 2.19 -8.81 -4.24
CA ASP A 60 2.31 -9.67 -5.42
C ASP A 60 1.31 -9.29 -6.51
N ASN A 61 1.22 -7.99 -6.80
CA ASN A 61 0.31 -7.40 -7.79
C ASN A 61 -1.17 -7.51 -7.43
N GLN A 62 -1.50 -8.04 -6.27
CA GLN A 62 -2.88 -8.09 -5.82
C GLN A 62 -3.21 -6.80 -5.08
N HIS A 63 -4.28 -6.14 -5.49
CA HIS A 63 -4.72 -4.90 -4.87
C HIS A 63 -5.29 -5.18 -3.48
N ILE A 64 -4.65 -4.61 -2.45
CA ILE A 64 -5.12 -4.72 -1.08
C ILE A 64 -6.09 -3.58 -0.75
N GLY A 65 -5.70 -2.37 -1.09
CA GLY A 65 -6.49 -1.17 -0.81
C GLY A 65 -5.69 -0.12 -0.08
N GLY A 66 -6.36 0.69 0.71
CA GLY A 66 -5.75 1.75 1.48
C GLY A 66 -5.31 1.32 2.87
N ASN A 67 -5.00 2.32 3.70
CA ASN A 67 -4.52 2.05 5.06
C ASN A 67 -5.57 1.33 5.91
N ASP A 68 -6.84 1.70 5.77
CA ASP A 68 -7.93 1.07 6.53
C ASP A 68 -8.00 -0.44 6.27
N LYS A 69 -7.87 -0.85 5.00
CA LYS A 69 -7.83 -2.27 4.63
C LYS A 69 -6.61 -2.96 5.22
N LEU A 70 -5.45 -2.33 5.12
CA LEU A 70 -4.20 -2.89 5.64
C LEU A 70 -4.29 -3.11 7.15
N GLN A 71 -4.78 -2.11 7.88
CA GLN A 71 -4.93 -2.21 9.34
C GLN A 71 -5.97 -3.25 9.72
N ALA A 72 -7.06 -3.37 8.95
CA ALA A 72 -8.08 -4.36 9.20
C ALA A 72 -7.53 -5.78 9.04
N LEU A 73 -6.73 -6.02 8.01
CA LEU A 73 -6.09 -7.32 7.80
C LEU A 73 -5.15 -7.67 8.96
N GLU A 74 -4.45 -6.66 9.47
CA GLU A 74 -3.58 -6.87 10.63
C GLU A 74 -4.40 -7.28 11.86
N ARG A 75 -5.49 -6.56 12.14
CA ARG A 75 -6.36 -6.88 13.29
C ARG A 75 -6.99 -8.25 13.18
N GLN A 76 -7.30 -8.69 11.95
CA GLN A 76 -7.89 -10.02 11.70
C GLN A 76 -6.86 -11.14 11.78
N GLY A 77 -5.57 -10.80 11.83
CA GLY A 77 -4.50 -11.79 11.86
C GLY A 77 -4.20 -12.44 10.51
N THR A 78 -4.69 -11.84 9.41
CA THR A 78 -4.49 -12.41 8.06
C THR A 78 -3.36 -11.75 7.29
N LEU A 79 -2.88 -10.59 7.75
CA LEU A 79 -1.88 -9.85 7.00
C LEU A 79 -0.56 -10.61 6.85
N ASN A 80 -0.11 -11.30 7.91
CA ASN A 80 1.14 -12.05 7.86
C ASN A 80 1.10 -13.13 6.76
N SER A 81 -0.01 -13.83 6.62
CA SER A 81 -0.16 -14.84 5.56
C SER A 81 -0.02 -14.20 4.18
N LEU A 82 -0.65 -13.06 3.98
CA LEU A 82 -0.59 -12.36 2.70
C LEU A 82 0.82 -11.88 2.40
N LEU A 83 1.56 -11.46 3.42
CA LEU A 83 2.94 -11.00 3.26
C LEU A 83 3.95 -12.14 3.15
N GLY A 84 3.54 -13.36 3.49
CA GLY A 84 4.42 -14.53 3.46
C GLY A 84 5.37 -14.59 4.64
N VAL A 85 4.96 -14.05 5.78
CA VAL A 85 5.80 -14.05 6.98
C VAL A 85 5.14 -14.79 8.15
#